data_73506566f72abee38ae827c31dcb9ad3
#
_entry.id   73506566f72abee38ae827c31dcb9ad3
#
_cell.length_a   1.000
_cell.length_b   1.000
_cell.length_c   1.000
_cell.angle_alpha   90.00
_cell.angle_beta   90.00
_cell.angle_gamma   90.00
#
_symmetry.space_group_name_H-M   'P 1'
#
loop_
_entity.id
_entity.type
_entity.pdbx_description
1 polymer ?
#
loop_
_entity_poly.entity_id
_entity_poly.type
_entity_poly.pdbx_seq_one_letter_code
_entity_poly.pdbx_strand_id
1 'polypeptide(L)'
;LSNAAGEEVVSIEGRQKLSTYLSDSLRVRFEQLNQEEQEVVLLLAYVARLARERDLNFGRFSRPEWLPRFGVRDHLNDPGGKCASYTLILGKLLRTSGYTVRKVGLASSKNNERSQHHVLEVWLPEAKHWAVLDTIFAHAFVDVSGRLRSAAEVRAAWGEGIKELPANYDMESFSYSCMYYTNWQRVPGFGIIEALFPGADAWLQAHEVALPFVIQMSGYGWIGTLAFGAAALCIVVPW
;
A
#
# COMPACT_ATOMS: atom_id res chain seq x y z
N LEU A 1 1.24 -17.75 8.32
CA LEU A 1 0.23 -16.83 7.80
C LEU A 1 -0.16 -17.14 6.35
N SER A 2 0.80 -17.40 5.46
CA SER A 2 0.51 -17.72 4.04
C SER A 2 -0.36 -18.96 3.87
N ASN A 3 -0.11 -20.03 4.62
CA ASN A 3 -0.91 -21.26 4.51
C ASN A 3 -2.36 -21.06 5.00
N ALA A 4 -2.55 -20.42 6.15
CA ALA A 4 -3.89 -20.16 6.68
C ALA A 4 -4.69 -19.18 5.79
N ALA A 5 -4.05 -18.15 5.25
CA ALA A 5 -4.69 -17.25 4.30
C ALA A 5 -5.04 -17.96 2.99
N GLY A 6 -4.14 -18.83 2.50
CA GLY A 6 -4.37 -19.59 1.28
C GLY A 6 -5.55 -20.57 1.40
N GLU A 7 -5.67 -21.28 2.51
CA GLU A 7 -6.81 -22.19 2.76
C GLU A 7 -8.15 -21.44 2.81
N GLU A 8 -8.19 -20.28 3.46
CA GLU A 8 -9.41 -19.47 3.55
C GLU A 8 -9.80 -18.82 2.21
N VAL A 9 -8.81 -18.38 1.41
CA VAL A 9 -9.05 -17.80 0.08
C VAL A 9 -9.54 -18.84 -0.93
N VAL A 10 -9.13 -20.10 -0.80
CA VAL A 10 -9.47 -21.17 -1.76
C VAL A 10 -10.86 -21.75 -1.50
N SER A 11 -11.30 -21.89 -0.23
CA SER A 11 -12.61 -22.47 0.07
C SER A 11 -13.76 -21.50 -0.24
N ILE A 12 -14.89 -22.02 -0.74
CA ILE A 12 -16.10 -21.21 -1.04
C ILE A 12 -16.62 -20.52 0.24
N GLU A 13 -16.70 -21.25 1.33
CA GLU A 13 -17.13 -20.72 2.63
C GLU A 13 -16.17 -19.64 3.15
N GLY A 14 -14.87 -19.87 3.01
CA GLY A 14 -13.84 -18.89 3.36
C GLY A 14 -13.97 -17.60 2.55
N ARG A 15 -14.20 -17.69 1.24
CA ARG A 15 -14.40 -16.53 0.35
C ARG A 15 -15.62 -15.71 0.76
N GLN A 16 -16.76 -16.36 1.01
CA GLN A 16 -17.97 -15.70 1.47
C GLN A 16 -17.76 -14.98 2.80
N LYS A 17 -17.11 -15.64 3.75
CA LYS A 17 -16.79 -15.06 5.05
C LYS A 17 -15.84 -13.88 4.92
N LEU A 18 -14.77 -14.01 4.13
CA LEU A 18 -13.80 -12.93 3.93
C LEU A 18 -14.41 -11.71 3.22
N SER A 19 -15.29 -11.92 2.24
CA SER A 19 -15.91 -10.80 1.52
C SER A 19 -16.72 -9.87 2.43
N THR A 20 -17.19 -10.35 3.60
CA THR A 20 -17.90 -9.50 4.59
C THR A 20 -17.01 -8.44 5.24
N TYR A 21 -15.69 -8.57 5.13
CA TYR A 21 -14.72 -7.60 5.66
C TYR A 21 -14.36 -6.50 4.66
N LEU A 22 -14.78 -6.63 3.40
CA LEU A 22 -14.61 -5.59 2.38
C LEU A 22 -15.51 -4.38 2.66
N SER A 23 -15.14 -3.24 2.12
CA SER A 23 -16.03 -2.08 2.08
C SER A 23 -17.31 -2.41 1.29
N ASP A 24 -18.42 -1.78 1.64
CA ASP A 24 -19.71 -2.10 1.03
C ASP A 24 -19.70 -1.91 -0.49
N SER A 25 -19.06 -0.83 -0.97
CA SER A 25 -18.92 -0.55 -2.40
C SER A 25 -18.12 -1.62 -3.15
N LEU A 26 -17.04 -2.12 -2.55
CA LEU A 26 -16.23 -3.18 -3.16
C LEU A 26 -16.93 -4.54 -3.09
N ARG A 27 -17.61 -4.84 -1.98
CA ARG A 27 -18.35 -6.09 -1.81
C ARG A 27 -19.45 -6.28 -2.87
N VAL A 28 -20.17 -5.22 -3.21
CA VAL A 28 -21.21 -5.25 -4.26
C VAL A 28 -20.62 -5.56 -5.64
N ARG A 29 -19.36 -5.16 -5.88
CA ARG A 29 -18.69 -5.36 -7.17
C ARG A 29 -17.79 -6.58 -7.23
N PHE A 30 -17.63 -7.29 -6.12
CA PHE A 30 -16.67 -8.39 -6.00
C PHE A 30 -16.84 -9.47 -7.08
N GLU A 31 -18.07 -9.85 -7.38
CA GLU A 31 -18.38 -10.86 -8.41
C GLU A 31 -18.16 -10.38 -9.86
N GLN A 32 -17.94 -9.09 -10.08
CA GLN A 32 -17.62 -8.53 -11.39
C GLN A 32 -16.13 -8.62 -11.71
N LEU A 33 -15.30 -8.80 -10.69
CA LEU A 33 -13.85 -8.93 -10.81
C LEU A 33 -13.47 -10.26 -11.46
N ASN A 34 -12.38 -10.28 -12.23
CA ASN A 34 -11.81 -11.53 -12.72
C ASN A 34 -11.20 -12.35 -11.58
N GLN A 35 -10.82 -13.59 -11.85
CA GLN A 35 -10.34 -14.52 -10.82
C GLN A 35 -9.08 -13.99 -10.10
N GLU A 36 -8.12 -13.43 -10.82
CA GLU A 36 -6.89 -12.86 -10.26
C GLU A 36 -7.19 -11.68 -9.34
N GLU A 37 -8.07 -10.77 -9.77
CA GLU A 37 -8.50 -9.63 -8.98
C GLU A 37 -9.26 -10.05 -7.73
N GLN A 38 -10.14 -11.07 -7.83
CA GLN A 38 -10.85 -11.63 -6.68
C GLN A 38 -9.88 -12.21 -5.64
N GLU A 39 -8.84 -12.94 -6.08
CA GLU A 39 -7.83 -13.50 -5.19
C GLU A 39 -7.10 -12.40 -4.40
N VAL A 40 -6.65 -11.37 -5.08
CA VAL A 40 -5.96 -10.24 -4.47
C VAL A 40 -6.87 -9.48 -3.50
N VAL A 41 -8.13 -9.28 -3.84
CA VAL A 41 -9.14 -8.64 -2.97
C VAL A 41 -9.49 -9.50 -1.76
N LEU A 42 -9.47 -10.83 -1.88
CA LEU A 42 -9.66 -11.72 -0.72
C LEU A 42 -8.47 -11.69 0.24
N LEU A 43 -7.24 -11.54 -0.26
CA LEU A 43 -6.08 -11.30 0.61
C LEU A 43 -6.17 -9.95 1.33
N LEU A 44 -6.69 -8.91 0.66
CA LEU A 44 -7.02 -7.64 1.30
C LEU A 44 -8.06 -7.83 2.42
N ALA A 45 -9.15 -8.54 2.15
CA ALA A 45 -10.19 -8.84 3.14
C ALA A 45 -9.65 -9.64 4.34
N TYR A 46 -8.75 -10.59 4.11
CA TYR A 46 -8.08 -11.33 5.17
C TYR A 46 -7.29 -10.41 6.09
N VAL A 47 -6.51 -9.48 5.54
CA VAL A 47 -5.75 -8.51 6.34
C VAL A 47 -6.67 -7.54 7.07
N ALA A 48 -7.77 -7.10 6.44
CA ALA A 48 -8.77 -6.25 7.06
C ALA A 48 -9.46 -6.96 8.24
N ARG A 49 -9.75 -8.27 8.11
CA ARG A 49 -10.23 -9.09 9.23
C ARG A 49 -9.22 -9.11 10.38
N LEU A 50 -7.95 -9.40 10.09
CA LEU A 50 -6.90 -9.37 11.11
C LEU A 50 -6.83 -8.01 11.83
N ALA A 51 -7.01 -6.91 11.09
CA ALA A 51 -7.05 -5.57 11.64
C ALA A 51 -8.23 -5.42 12.61
N ARG A 52 -9.46 -5.73 12.16
CA ARG A 52 -10.68 -5.58 12.98
C ARG A 52 -10.70 -6.47 14.21
N GLU A 53 -10.30 -7.73 14.10
CA GLU A 53 -10.25 -8.68 15.22
C GLU A 53 -9.23 -8.24 16.29
N ARG A 54 -8.23 -7.48 15.90
CA ARG A 54 -7.23 -6.91 16.79
C ARG A 54 -7.63 -5.57 17.36
N ASP A 55 -8.26 -4.70 16.59
CA ASP A 55 -8.78 -3.40 17.04
C ASP A 55 -9.73 -3.53 18.23
N LEU A 56 -10.45 -4.63 18.32
CA LEU A 56 -11.28 -4.94 19.51
C LEU A 56 -10.45 -5.13 20.80
N ASN A 57 -9.13 -5.31 20.68
CA ASN A 57 -8.19 -5.51 21.80
C ASN A 57 -7.23 -4.32 22.01
N PHE A 58 -7.41 -3.20 21.31
CA PHE A 58 -6.49 -2.05 21.22
C PHE A 58 -6.45 -1.12 22.44
N GLY A 59 -6.46 -1.61 23.61
CA GLY A 59 -6.32 -0.76 24.80
C GLY A 59 -4.89 -0.50 25.28
N ARG A 60 -3.87 -1.20 24.79
CA ARG A 60 -2.52 -1.13 25.38
C ARG A 60 -1.43 -1.30 24.32
N PHE A 61 -0.74 -0.21 24.01
CA PHE A 61 0.55 -0.27 23.31
C PHE A 61 1.57 -0.98 24.21
N SER A 62 2.02 -2.14 23.80
CA SER A 62 3.04 -2.90 24.53
C SER A 62 4.46 -2.44 24.23
N ARG A 63 4.65 -1.59 23.21
CA ARG A 63 5.97 -1.18 22.74
C ARG A 63 6.03 0.33 22.48
N PRO A 64 7.09 1.04 22.93
CA PRO A 64 7.27 2.46 22.63
C PRO A 64 7.29 2.73 21.11
N GLU A 65 6.63 3.80 20.65
CA GLU A 65 6.55 4.14 19.20
C GLU A 65 7.91 4.37 18.56
N TRP A 66 8.91 4.81 19.32
CA TRP A 66 10.28 5.05 18.84
C TRP A 66 11.09 3.77 18.61
N LEU A 67 10.62 2.62 19.13
CA LEU A 67 11.33 1.36 18.93
C LEU A 67 11.06 0.80 17.55
N PRO A 68 12.10 0.56 16.71
CA PRO A 68 11.92 0.07 15.35
C PRO A 68 11.22 -1.29 15.33
N ARG A 69 10.33 -1.48 14.37
CA ARG A 69 9.67 -2.75 14.08
C ARG A 69 10.38 -3.44 12.92
N PHE A 70 10.86 -4.65 13.15
CA PHE A 70 11.76 -5.35 12.22
C PHE A 70 11.10 -6.39 11.34
N GLY A 71 9.82 -6.29 11.08
CA GLY A 71 9.16 -7.17 10.14
C GLY A 71 7.71 -7.48 10.48
N VAL A 72 7.10 -8.33 9.66
CA VAL A 72 5.68 -8.68 9.78
C VAL A 72 5.32 -9.21 11.16
N ARG A 73 6.20 -10.03 11.77
CA ARG A 73 5.95 -10.58 13.11
C ARG A 73 5.80 -9.49 14.17
N ASP A 74 6.66 -8.48 14.13
CA ASP A 74 6.59 -7.35 15.06
C ASP A 74 5.31 -6.54 14.86
N HIS A 75 4.94 -6.28 13.61
CA HIS A 75 3.70 -5.60 13.27
C HIS A 75 2.44 -6.42 13.63
N LEU A 76 2.53 -7.74 13.58
CA LEU A 76 1.44 -8.62 14.02
C LEU A 76 1.32 -8.68 15.55
N ASN A 77 2.41 -8.58 16.28
CA ASN A 77 2.43 -8.63 17.75
C ASN A 77 2.18 -7.27 18.40
N ASP A 78 2.35 -6.19 17.64
CA ASP A 78 2.09 -4.84 18.12
C ASP A 78 0.70 -4.39 17.70
N PRO A 79 -0.26 -4.34 18.61
CA PRO A 79 -1.62 -3.94 18.30
C PRO A 79 -1.78 -2.49 17.85
N GLY A 80 -0.76 -1.65 17.95
CA GLY A 80 -0.75 -0.29 17.44
C GLY A 80 -0.62 -0.16 15.92
N GLY A 81 -0.95 -1.23 15.16
CA GLY A 81 -0.85 -1.26 13.71
C GLY A 81 -1.61 -0.11 13.06
N LYS A 82 -0.85 0.82 12.49
CA LYS A 82 -1.34 1.90 11.62
C LYS A 82 -1.40 1.41 10.17
N CYS A 83 -1.88 2.23 9.26
CA CYS A 83 -1.96 1.91 7.83
C CYS A 83 -0.65 1.27 7.29
N ALA A 84 0.51 1.76 7.70
CA ALA A 84 1.80 1.22 7.29
C ALA A 84 2.00 -0.25 7.71
N SER A 85 1.53 -0.64 8.90
CA SER A 85 1.66 -2.02 9.41
C SER A 85 0.82 -3.00 8.59
N TYR A 86 -0.43 -2.65 8.33
CA TYR A 86 -1.32 -3.52 7.54
C TYR A 86 -0.93 -3.56 6.06
N THR A 87 -0.44 -2.44 5.52
CA THR A 87 0.15 -2.40 4.18
C THR A 87 1.37 -3.33 4.07
N LEU A 88 2.22 -3.39 5.11
CA LEU A 88 3.35 -4.31 5.17
C LEU A 88 2.88 -5.78 5.21
N ILE A 89 1.87 -6.09 6.02
CA ILE A 89 1.33 -7.46 6.15
C ILE A 89 0.76 -7.91 4.80
N LEU A 90 -0.10 -7.09 4.19
CA LEU A 90 -0.67 -7.38 2.87
C LEU A 90 0.40 -7.55 1.80
N GLY A 91 1.35 -6.62 1.73
CA GLY A 91 2.44 -6.69 0.76
C GLY A 91 3.32 -7.93 0.93
N LYS A 92 3.52 -8.40 2.17
CA LYS A 92 4.23 -9.65 2.40
C LYS A 92 3.43 -10.87 1.95
N LEU A 93 2.11 -10.90 2.20
CA LEU A 93 1.23 -11.97 1.74
C LEU A 93 1.23 -12.04 0.21
N LEU A 94 0.95 -10.94 -0.47
CA LEU A 94 0.94 -10.86 -1.93
C LEU A 94 2.28 -11.29 -2.54
N ARG A 95 3.41 -10.82 -2.00
CA ARG A 95 4.74 -11.26 -2.47
C ARG A 95 4.98 -12.75 -2.27
N THR A 96 4.50 -13.32 -1.17
CA THR A 96 4.62 -14.76 -0.92
C THR A 96 3.75 -15.56 -1.89
N SER A 97 2.65 -14.99 -2.37
CA SER A 97 1.79 -15.52 -3.43
C SER A 97 2.33 -15.24 -4.85
N GLY A 98 3.51 -14.66 -4.99
CA GLY A 98 4.17 -14.44 -6.30
C GLY A 98 3.93 -13.07 -6.94
N TYR A 99 3.13 -12.20 -6.33
CA TYR A 99 2.83 -10.88 -6.89
C TYR A 99 3.96 -9.87 -6.67
N THR A 100 4.13 -8.97 -7.62
CA THR A 100 4.95 -7.76 -7.45
C THR A 100 4.13 -6.67 -6.78
N VAL A 101 4.69 -6.01 -5.77
CA VAL A 101 3.99 -4.95 -5.02
C VAL A 101 4.86 -3.73 -4.82
N ARG A 102 4.21 -2.56 -4.75
CA ARG A 102 4.83 -1.30 -4.36
C ARG A 102 3.93 -0.53 -3.41
N LYS A 103 4.54 0.27 -2.53
CA LYS A 103 3.81 1.14 -1.61
C LYS A 103 3.51 2.48 -2.27
N VAL A 104 2.33 3.00 -2.02
CA VAL A 104 1.93 4.36 -2.36
C VAL A 104 1.61 5.11 -1.07
N GLY A 105 2.14 6.31 -0.92
CA GLY A 105 1.81 7.23 0.15
C GLY A 105 0.77 8.23 -0.33
N LEU A 106 -0.17 8.60 0.54
CA LEU A 106 -1.13 9.65 0.31
C LEU A 106 -0.84 10.81 1.27
N ALA A 107 -0.77 12.01 0.72
CA ALA A 107 -0.61 13.23 1.49
C ALA A 107 -1.95 13.93 1.69
N SER A 108 -2.01 14.83 2.68
CA SER A 108 -3.15 15.71 2.86
C SER A 108 -3.21 16.75 1.73
N SER A 109 -4.40 16.97 1.18
CA SER A 109 -4.61 18.04 0.20
C SER A 109 -4.59 19.43 0.83
N LYS A 110 -4.81 19.54 2.15
CA LYS A 110 -4.82 20.81 2.88
C LYS A 110 -3.43 21.42 3.08
N ASN A 111 -2.45 20.60 3.42
CA ASN A 111 -1.10 21.07 3.79
C ASN A 111 0.02 20.35 3.05
N ASN A 112 -0.31 19.46 2.10
CA ASN A 112 0.63 18.63 1.35
C ASN A 112 1.60 17.84 2.28
N GLU A 113 1.13 17.51 3.48
CA GLU A 113 1.93 16.80 4.47
C GLU A 113 2.00 15.32 4.10
N ARG A 114 3.19 14.86 3.72
CA ARG A 114 3.44 13.47 3.31
C ARG A 114 3.39 12.51 4.50
N SER A 115 3.01 11.28 4.25
CA SER A 115 2.92 10.18 5.23
C SER A 115 1.65 10.19 6.09
N GLN A 116 0.57 10.78 5.62
CA GLN A 116 -0.73 10.72 6.30
C GLN A 116 -1.36 9.32 6.20
N HIS A 117 -1.30 8.70 5.00
CA HIS A 117 -1.84 7.37 4.78
C HIS A 117 -0.98 6.56 3.80
N HIS A 118 -1.00 5.24 3.96
CA HIS A 118 -0.28 4.32 3.10
C HIS A 118 -1.23 3.28 2.53
N VAL A 119 -1.15 3.10 1.21
CA VAL A 119 -1.83 2.06 0.46
C VAL A 119 -0.81 1.22 -0.31
N LEU A 120 -1.25 0.12 -0.89
CA LEU A 120 -0.42 -0.78 -1.66
C LEU A 120 -0.89 -0.82 -3.10
N GLU A 121 0.02 -0.89 -4.05
CA GLU A 121 -0.28 -1.36 -5.40
C GLU A 121 0.30 -2.74 -5.62
N VAL A 122 -0.47 -3.58 -6.29
CA VAL A 122 -0.11 -4.93 -6.74
C VAL A 122 -0.14 -4.97 -8.26
N TRP A 123 0.91 -5.55 -8.86
CA TRP A 123 0.92 -5.85 -10.28
C TRP A 123 0.16 -7.14 -10.55
N LEU A 124 -0.84 -7.08 -11.40
CA LEU A 124 -1.65 -8.21 -11.85
C LEU A 124 -1.10 -8.71 -13.19
N PRO A 125 -0.35 -9.83 -13.20
CA PRO A 125 0.34 -10.29 -14.40
C PRO A 125 -0.60 -10.74 -15.52
N GLU A 126 -1.78 -11.30 -15.22
CA GLU A 126 -2.76 -11.72 -16.23
C GLU A 126 -3.43 -10.47 -16.87
N ALA A 127 -3.83 -9.54 -16.04
CA ALA A 127 -4.47 -8.30 -16.47
C ALA A 127 -3.48 -7.25 -17.00
N LYS A 128 -2.17 -7.43 -16.73
CA LYS A 128 -1.04 -6.55 -17.14
C LYS A 128 -1.21 -5.10 -16.68
N HIS A 129 -1.70 -4.89 -15.48
CA HIS A 129 -1.82 -3.56 -14.87
C HIS A 129 -1.60 -3.57 -13.36
N TRP A 130 -1.45 -2.39 -12.78
CA TRP A 130 -1.40 -2.19 -11.35
C TRP A 130 -2.82 -2.03 -10.77
N ALA A 131 -3.04 -2.56 -9.56
CA ALA A 131 -4.27 -2.38 -8.81
C ALA A 131 -3.95 -1.81 -7.42
N VAL A 132 -4.66 -0.75 -6.98
CA VAL A 132 -4.46 -0.14 -5.67
C VAL A 132 -5.38 -0.75 -4.63
N LEU A 133 -4.83 -1.06 -3.45
CA LEU A 133 -5.49 -1.71 -2.33
C LEU A 133 -5.29 -0.88 -1.06
N ASP A 134 -6.40 -0.50 -0.42
CA ASP A 134 -6.38 0.19 0.86
C ASP A 134 -6.74 -0.76 2.00
N THR A 135 -5.76 -1.09 2.82
CA THR A 135 -5.90 -2.08 3.90
C THR A 135 -6.74 -1.60 5.07
N ILE A 136 -6.73 -0.30 5.36
CA ILE A 136 -7.49 0.26 6.50
C ILE A 136 -8.98 0.29 6.21
N PHE A 137 -9.32 0.71 4.99
CA PHE A 137 -10.71 0.80 4.56
C PHE A 137 -11.21 -0.51 3.93
N ALA A 138 -10.35 -1.54 3.81
CA ALA A 138 -10.65 -2.79 3.09
C ALA A 138 -11.26 -2.50 1.71
N HIS A 139 -10.65 -1.57 1.00
CA HIS A 139 -11.19 -0.99 -0.22
C HIS A 139 -10.22 -1.12 -1.39
N ALA A 140 -10.77 -1.28 -2.58
CA ALA A 140 -10.10 -1.13 -3.86
C ALA A 140 -11.08 -0.44 -4.82
N PHE A 141 -10.54 0.34 -5.73
CA PHE A 141 -11.34 1.10 -6.68
C PHE A 141 -11.62 0.25 -7.92
N VAL A 142 -12.87 0.15 -8.30
CA VAL A 142 -13.33 -0.60 -9.48
C VAL A 142 -13.82 0.37 -10.53
N ASP A 143 -13.41 0.21 -11.78
CA ASP A 143 -13.90 1.03 -12.88
C ASP A 143 -15.27 0.55 -13.39
N VAL A 144 -15.81 1.28 -14.35
CA VAL A 144 -17.14 0.97 -14.94
C VAL A 144 -17.17 -0.36 -15.69
N SER A 145 -16.02 -0.91 -16.08
CA SER A 145 -15.91 -2.21 -16.73
C SER A 145 -15.79 -3.39 -15.76
N GLY A 146 -15.72 -3.11 -14.45
CA GLY A 146 -15.54 -4.14 -13.42
C GLY A 146 -14.08 -4.49 -13.14
N ARG A 147 -13.10 -3.69 -13.60
CA ARG A 147 -11.67 -3.91 -13.41
C ARG A 147 -11.15 -3.06 -12.22
N LEU A 148 -10.20 -3.58 -11.47
CA LEU A 148 -9.50 -2.81 -10.44
C LEU A 148 -8.69 -1.66 -11.06
N ARG A 149 -8.67 -0.51 -10.41
CA ARG A 149 -7.91 0.69 -10.83
C ARG A 149 -6.53 0.73 -10.18
N SER A 150 -5.55 1.28 -10.90
CA SER A 150 -4.26 1.69 -10.33
C SER A 150 -4.40 2.99 -9.53
N ALA A 151 -3.39 3.29 -8.71
CA ALA A 151 -3.33 4.57 -7.98
C ALA A 151 -3.27 5.77 -8.94
N ALA A 152 -2.60 5.61 -10.09
CA ALA A 152 -2.54 6.64 -11.13
C ALA A 152 -3.91 6.89 -11.78
N GLU A 153 -4.69 5.84 -12.08
CA GLU A 153 -6.06 5.96 -12.59
C GLU A 153 -7.01 6.57 -11.55
N VAL A 154 -6.86 6.20 -10.27
CA VAL A 154 -7.60 6.82 -9.17
C VAL A 154 -7.24 8.30 -9.04
N ARG A 155 -5.96 8.65 -9.13
CA ARG A 155 -5.49 10.04 -9.12
C ARG A 155 -6.10 10.85 -10.25
N ALA A 156 -6.10 10.31 -11.46
CA ALA A 156 -6.65 11.01 -12.63
C ALA A 156 -8.17 11.26 -12.50
N ALA A 157 -8.89 10.37 -11.81
CA ALA A 157 -10.33 10.47 -11.57
C ALA A 157 -10.69 11.08 -10.18
N TRP A 158 -9.68 11.53 -9.40
CA TRP A 158 -9.90 12.00 -8.04
C TRP A 158 -10.79 13.24 -7.99
N GLY A 159 -11.72 13.28 -7.06
CA GLY A 159 -12.73 14.31 -6.95
C GLY A 159 -14.02 13.89 -7.64
N GLU A 160 -14.33 14.44 -8.80
CA GLU A 160 -15.63 14.23 -9.47
C GLU A 160 -15.83 12.82 -10.04
N GLY A 161 -14.74 12.16 -10.42
CA GLY A 161 -14.78 10.83 -11.06
C GLY A 161 -14.85 9.63 -10.10
N ILE A 162 -14.66 9.84 -8.80
CA ILE A 162 -14.68 8.78 -7.79
C ILE A 162 -15.96 8.89 -6.95
N LYS A 163 -16.89 7.97 -7.17
CA LYS A 163 -18.20 7.98 -6.50
C LYS A 163 -18.33 6.96 -5.36
N GLU A 164 -17.44 6.00 -5.29
CA GLU A 164 -17.56 4.82 -4.43
C GLU A 164 -16.44 4.79 -3.39
N LEU A 165 -16.47 5.77 -2.49
CA LEU A 165 -15.58 5.80 -1.33
C LEU A 165 -16.26 5.15 -0.11
N PRO A 166 -15.49 4.52 0.79
CA PRO A 166 -16.00 4.13 2.10
C PRO A 166 -16.57 5.35 2.83
N ALA A 167 -17.66 5.15 3.59
CA ALA A 167 -18.41 6.25 4.22
C ALA A 167 -17.57 7.15 5.17
N ASN A 168 -16.49 6.61 5.71
CA ASN A 168 -15.58 7.30 6.62
C ASN A 168 -14.24 7.71 5.96
N TYR A 169 -14.16 7.71 4.61
CA TYR A 169 -12.96 8.10 3.90
C TYR A 169 -12.81 9.63 3.88
N ASP A 170 -11.79 10.13 4.54
CA ASP A 170 -11.48 11.55 4.55
C ASP A 170 -10.61 11.93 3.34
N MET A 171 -11.26 12.42 2.28
CA MET A 171 -10.60 12.82 1.02
C MET A 171 -9.60 13.96 1.17
N GLU A 172 -9.70 14.77 2.22
CA GLU A 172 -8.81 15.90 2.45
C GLU A 172 -7.52 15.44 3.15
N SER A 173 -7.65 14.49 4.08
CA SER A 173 -6.51 13.92 4.81
C SER A 173 -5.79 12.84 4.00
N PHE A 174 -6.48 12.13 3.09
CA PHE A 174 -5.94 11.01 2.31
C PHE A 174 -6.19 11.20 0.82
N SER A 175 -5.51 12.16 0.22
CA SER A 175 -5.80 12.54 -1.16
C SER A 175 -4.92 11.82 -2.17
N TYR A 176 -5.54 11.14 -3.14
CA TYR A 176 -4.82 10.59 -4.30
C TYR A 176 -4.27 11.68 -5.23
N SER A 177 -4.83 12.90 -5.21
CA SER A 177 -4.23 14.01 -5.95
C SER A 177 -2.81 14.34 -5.48
N CYS A 178 -2.53 14.05 -4.19
CA CYS A 178 -1.24 14.28 -3.54
C CYS A 178 -0.48 12.96 -3.28
N MET A 179 -0.71 11.94 -4.09
CA MET A 179 -0.04 10.66 -3.94
C MET A 179 1.45 10.72 -4.31
N TYR A 180 2.25 9.84 -3.72
CA TYR A 180 3.66 9.68 -4.02
C TYR A 180 4.11 8.21 -3.86
N TYR A 181 5.03 7.75 -4.73
CA TYR A 181 5.55 6.39 -4.67
C TYR A 181 6.67 6.21 -3.65
N THR A 182 7.47 7.23 -3.44
CA THR A 182 8.50 7.27 -2.40
C THR A 182 8.57 8.68 -1.83
N ASN A 183 8.67 8.80 -0.50
CA ASN A 183 8.96 10.10 0.10
C ASN A 183 10.46 10.38 -0.01
N TRP A 184 10.88 10.84 -1.21
CA TRP A 184 12.28 11.10 -1.53
C TRP A 184 12.93 12.11 -0.60
N GLN A 185 12.15 13.07 -0.08
CA GLN A 185 12.64 14.08 0.89
C GLN A 185 13.15 13.44 2.20
N ARG A 186 12.70 12.23 2.53
CA ARG A 186 13.18 11.46 3.68
C ARG A 186 14.32 10.49 3.36
N VAL A 187 14.70 10.40 2.09
CA VAL A 187 15.81 9.55 1.67
C VAL A 187 17.13 10.26 1.97
N PRO A 188 18.02 9.67 2.76
CA PRO A 188 19.31 10.30 3.09
C PRO A 188 20.09 10.65 1.83
N GLY A 189 20.60 11.88 1.77
CA GLY A 189 21.36 12.38 0.61
C GLY A 189 20.52 12.89 -0.56
N PHE A 190 19.19 12.67 -0.57
CA PHE A 190 18.34 13.15 -1.66
C PHE A 190 18.34 14.68 -1.80
N GLY A 191 18.49 15.42 -0.70
CA GLY A 191 18.64 16.89 -0.75
C GLY A 191 19.81 17.36 -1.62
N ILE A 192 20.89 16.58 -1.71
CA ILE A 192 22.02 16.87 -2.61
C ILE A 192 21.56 16.66 -4.07
N ILE A 193 20.85 15.57 -4.34
CA ILE A 193 20.31 15.29 -5.68
C ILE A 193 19.37 16.40 -6.10
N GLU A 194 18.45 16.83 -5.24
CA GLU A 194 17.51 17.91 -5.52
C GLU A 194 18.20 19.27 -5.74
N ALA A 195 19.30 19.53 -5.01
CA ALA A 195 20.11 20.74 -5.21
C ALA A 195 20.86 20.75 -6.55
N LEU A 196 21.35 19.59 -7.01
CA LEU A 196 22.03 19.45 -8.28
C LEU A 196 21.08 19.33 -9.48
N PHE A 197 19.90 18.76 -9.25
CA PHE A 197 18.86 18.52 -10.25
C PHE A 197 17.51 18.99 -9.71
N PRO A 198 17.22 20.31 -9.73
CA PRO A 198 15.96 20.85 -9.25
C PRO A 198 14.76 20.21 -9.95
N GLY A 199 13.80 19.74 -9.15
CA GLY A 199 12.63 19.01 -9.66
C GLY A 199 12.82 17.50 -9.77
N ALA A 200 13.92 16.93 -9.25
CA ALA A 200 14.17 15.50 -9.25
C ALA A 200 13.04 14.71 -8.54
N ASP A 201 12.53 15.20 -7.41
CA ASP A 201 11.38 14.55 -6.73
C ASP A 201 10.15 14.49 -7.66
N ALA A 202 9.80 15.62 -8.27
CA ALA A 202 8.65 15.69 -9.19
C ALA A 202 8.82 14.77 -10.39
N TRP A 203 10.02 14.72 -10.96
CA TRP A 203 10.34 13.82 -12.07
C TRP A 203 10.18 12.35 -11.67
N LEU A 204 10.75 11.95 -10.52
CA LEU A 204 10.65 10.59 -10.01
C LEU A 204 9.19 10.17 -9.73
N GLN A 205 8.37 11.08 -9.19
CA GLN A 205 6.95 10.82 -8.97
C GLN A 205 6.19 10.69 -10.31
N ALA A 206 6.48 11.54 -11.28
CA ALA A 206 5.85 11.50 -12.60
C ALA A 206 6.16 10.19 -13.36
N HIS A 207 7.35 9.63 -13.14
CA HIS A 207 7.76 8.35 -13.73
C HIS A 207 7.48 7.14 -12.82
N GLU A 208 6.68 7.33 -11.78
CA GLU A 208 6.26 6.27 -10.83
C GLU A 208 7.43 5.52 -10.20
N VAL A 209 8.58 6.18 -10.01
CA VAL A 209 9.77 5.55 -9.45
C VAL A 209 9.59 5.31 -7.96
N ALA A 210 9.51 4.03 -7.58
CA ALA A 210 9.36 3.59 -6.21
C ALA A 210 10.61 2.85 -5.74
N LEU A 211 11.02 3.09 -4.49
CA LEU A 211 11.99 2.20 -3.84
C LEU A 211 11.39 0.79 -3.69
N PRO A 212 12.23 -0.25 -3.71
CA PRO A 212 11.77 -1.61 -3.45
C PRO A 212 10.94 -1.68 -2.16
N PHE A 213 9.82 -2.38 -2.20
CA PHE A 213 8.85 -2.48 -1.09
C PHE A 213 9.51 -2.80 0.25
N VAL A 214 10.47 -3.72 0.26
CA VAL A 214 11.21 -4.11 1.48
C VAL A 214 11.96 -2.93 2.08
N ILE A 215 12.59 -2.10 1.25
CA ILE A 215 13.32 -0.90 1.71
C ILE A 215 12.34 0.13 2.27
N GLN A 216 11.21 0.36 1.60
CA GLN A 216 10.20 1.33 2.03
C GLN A 216 9.57 0.97 3.38
N MET A 217 9.46 -0.33 3.67
CA MET A 217 8.73 -0.82 4.85
C MET A 217 9.64 -1.30 5.98
N SER A 218 10.97 -1.32 5.78
CA SER A 218 11.90 -1.66 6.85
C SER A 218 12.25 -0.45 7.70
N GLY A 219 12.37 -0.66 9.02
CA GLY A 219 12.91 0.36 9.94
C GLY A 219 14.35 0.76 9.63
N TYR A 220 15.04 -0.03 8.80
CA TYR A 220 16.39 0.23 8.26
C TYR A 220 16.35 0.76 6.82
N GLY A 221 15.24 1.28 6.36
CA GLY A 221 15.09 1.82 5.00
C GLY A 221 16.21 2.78 4.63
N TRP A 222 16.69 3.57 5.59
CA TRP A 222 17.81 4.49 5.41
C TRP A 222 19.14 3.77 5.15
N ILE A 223 19.44 2.61 5.79
CA ILE A 223 20.69 1.85 5.56
C ILE A 223 20.66 1.20 4.17
N GLY A 224 19.54 0.60 3.80
CA GLY A 224 19.34 0.05 2.47
C GLY A 224 19.42 1.14 1.38
N THR A 225 18.93 2.34 1.67
CA THR A 225 18.97 3.49 0.76
C THR A 225 20.41 4.02 0.60
N LEU A 226 21.19 4.06 1.65
CA LEU A 226 22.62 4.43 1.57
C LEU A 226 23.42 3.42 0.72
N ALA A 227 23.18 2.12 0.92
CA ALA A 227 23.82 1.07 0.12
C ALA A 227 23.41 1.14 -1.35
N PHE A 228 22.14 1.43 -1.64
CA PHE A 228 21.63 1.59 -3.00
C PHE A 228 22.12 2.89 -3.66
N GLY A 229 22.18 3.98 -2.92
CA GLY A 229 22.74 5.26 -3.37
C GLY A 229 24.22 5.16 -3.72
N ALA A 230 25.01 4.47 -2.90
CA ALA A 230 26.41 4.19 -3.19
C ALA A 230 26.59 3.31 -4.44
N ALA A 231 25.78 2.27 -4.60
CA ALA A 231 25.79 1.41 -5.78
C ALA A 231 25.37 2.16 -7.06
N ALA A 232 24.36 3.03 -6.99
CA ALA A 232 23.90 3.85 -8.12
C ALA A 232 24.96 4.88 -8.53
N LEU A 233 25.68 5.49 -7.57
CA LEU A 233 26.80 6.38 -7.85
C LEU A 233 27.96 5.66 -8.53
N CYS A 234 28.24 4.40 -8.17
CA CYS A 234 29.26 3.59 -8.83
C CYS A 234 28.87 3.20 -10.28
N ILE A 235 27.59 3.19 -10.62
CA ILE A 235 27.10 2.87 -11.98
C ILE A 235 27.09 4.13 -12.88
N VAL A 236 26.88 5.31 -12.30
CA VAL A 236 26.74 6.58 -13.04
C VAL A 236 28.08 7.30 -13.26
N VAL A 237 29.12 6.96 -12.51
CA VAL A 237 30.48 7.48 -12.74
C VAL A 237 31.20 6.48 -13.65
N PRO A 238 31.30 6.73 -14.98
CA PRO A 238 32.12 5.90 -15.83
C PRO A 238 33.58 6.12 -15.42
N TRP A 239 34.31 5.05 -15.22
CA TRP A 239 35.76 5.01 -15.06
C TRP A 239 36.43 5.51 -16.32
#